data_87133eb5ece14f73c8dabbe5280efb57
#
_entry.id   87133eb5ece14f73c8dabbe5280efb57
#
_cell.length_a   1.000
_cell.length_b   1.000
_cell.length_c   1.000
_cell.angle_alpha   90.00
_cell.angle_beta   90.00
_cell.angle_gamma   90.00
#
_symmetry.space_group_name_H-M   'P 1'
#
loop_
_entity.id
_entity.type
_entity.pdbx_description
1 polymer ?
#
loop_
_entity_poly.entity_id
_entity_poly.type
_entity_poly.pdbx_seq_one_letter_code
_entity_poly.pdbx_strand_id
1 'polypeptide(L)'
;MINKSIASKKNPHLSERKLLKNIKKGFENQEFKMYLQFIVDSKEGKISSAETLSRWVNSSGEVIFPGTYIGIMEKSGLITRFDYYMFEKVCQKLSEWKDSELSDVALSCNLTRITISEKDFAEKIEEISNKYDFDRSKLVIEITEDSIEKNLVVAMFNIIKIKKLGFRI
;
A
#
# COMPACT_ATOMS: atom_id res chain seq x y z
N MET A 1 -37.88 -35.98 -16.42
CA MET A 1 -37.90 -34.79 -15.55
C MET A 1 -36.50 -34.19 -15.51
N ILE A 2 -36.31 -33.08 -16.21
CA ILE A 2 -34.99 -32.44 -16.36
C ILE A 2 -35.00 -31.29 -15.35
N ASN A 3 -34.23 -31.46 -14.25
CA ASN A 3 -34.07 -30.42 -13.23
C ASN A 3 -33.01 -29.41 -13.72
N LYS A 4 -33.46 -28.29 -14.32
CA LYS A 4 -32.62 -27.16 -14.65
C LYS A 4 -32.27 -26.40 -13.32
N SER A 5 -31.10 -26.66 -12.78
CA SER A 5 -30.48 -25.82 -11.79
C SER A 5 -30.34 -24.40 -12.35
N ILE A 6 -31.15 -23.47 -11.86
CA ILE A 6 -31.03 -22.04 -12.16
C ILE A 6 -29.84 -21.52 -11.29
N ALA A 7 -28.64 -21.54 -11.87
CA ALA A 7 -27.52 -20.82 -11.32
C ALA A 7 -27.85 -19.33 -11.36
N SER A 8 -28.21 -18.77 -10.22
CA SER A 8 -28.39 -17.34 -10.02
C SER A 8 -27.12 -16.61 -10.46
N LYS A 9 -27.16 -15.94 -11.61
CA LYS A 9 -26.14 -15.00 -12.04
C LYS A 9 -26.14 -13.84 -11.04
N LYS A 10 -25.28 -13.90 -10.02
CA LYS A 10 -25.04 -12.77 -9.13
C LYS A 10 -24.61 -11.59 -10.01
N ASN A 11 -25.38 -10.50 -9.99
CA ASN A 11 -25.08 -9.28 -10.73
C ASN A 11 -23.73 -8.73 -10.24
N PRO A 12 -22.66 -8.69 -11.08
CA PRO A 12 -21.32 -8.32 -10.65
C PRO A 12 -21.27 -6.91 -10.05
N HIS A 13 -22.09 -5.99 -10.55
CA HIS A 13 -22.18 -4.62 -10.01
C HIS A 13 -22.76 -4.55 -8.59
N LEU A 14 -23.65 -5.46 -8.21
CA LEU A 14 -24.15 -5.55 -6.81
C LEU A 14 -23.06 -6.06 -5.88
N SER A 15 -22.22 -6.97 -6.34
CA SER A 15 -21.06 -7.49 -5.63
C SER A 15 -20.01 -6.40 -5.39
N GLU A 16 -19.66 -5.60 -6.40
CA GLU A 16 -18.70 -4.49 -6.31
C GLU A 16 -19.18 -3.38 -5.36
N ARG A 17 -20.46 -2.98 -5.43
CA ARG A 17 -21.04 -1.98 -4.51
C ARG A 17 -21.00 -2.44 -3.05
N LYS A 18 -21.30 -3.71 -2.79
CA LYS A 18 -21.21 -4.28 -1.44
C LYS A 18 -19.77 -4.28 -0.94
N LEU A 19 -18.83 -4.69 -1.80
CA LEU A 19 -17.42 -4.72 -1.44
C LEU A 19 -16.87 -3.32 -1.19
N LEU A 20 -17.23 -2.33 -2.01
CA LEU A 20 -16.86 -0.93 -1.79
C LEU A 20 -17.37 -0.39 -0.44
N LYS A 21 -18.61 -0.73 -0.05
CA LYS A 21 -19.15 -0.36 1.27
C LYS A 21 -18.34 -1.01 2.40
N ASN A 22 -17.96 -2.27 2.23
CA ASN A 22 -17.14 -2.98 3.22
C ASN A 22 -15.72 -2.41 3.30
N ILE A 23 -15.11 -2.04 2.18
CA ILE A 23 -13.80 -1.36 2.12
C ILE A 23 -13.83 -0.06 2.94
N LYS A 24 -14.87 0.77 2.76
CA LYS A 24 -15.03 2.02 3.53
C LYS A 24 -15.11 1.76 5.03
N LYS A 25 -15.88 0.75 5.46
CA LYS A 25 -15.93 0.32 6.86
C LYS A 25 -14.59 -0.23 7.35
N GLY A 26 -13.87 -0.97 6.48
CA GLY A 26 -12.54 -1.50 6.79
C GLY A 26 -11.54 -0.40 7.13
N PHE A 27 -11.62 0.76 6.49
CA PHE A 27 -10.82 1.93 6.88
C PHE A 27 -11.23 2.47 8.27
N GLU A 28 -12.52 2.61 8.52
CA GLU A 28 -13.03 3.10 9.80
C GLU A 28 -12.62 2.19 10.97
N ASN A 29 -12.66 0.88 10.74
CA ASN A 29 -12.31 -0.15 11.72
C ASN A 29 -10.82 -0.49 11.76
N GLN A 30 -9.97 0.19 10.98
CA GLN A 30 -8.54 -0.12 10.87
C GLN A 30 -8.24 -1.59 10.52
N GLU A 31 -9.06 -2.18 9.64
CA GLU A 31 -8.96 -3.59 9.25
C GLU A 31 -7.83 -3.85 8.22
N PHE A 32 -7.27 -2.81 7.60
CA PHE A 32 -6.11 -2.95 6.71
C PHE A 32 -4.83 -3.01 7.54
N LYS A 33 -4.17 -4.17 7.47
CA LYS A 33 -2.96 -4.48 8.24
C LYS A 33 -1.75 -4.53 7.31
N MET A 34 -0.60 -4.16 7.85
CA MET A 34 0.70 -4.32 7.21
C MET A 34 1.31 -5.64 7.69
N TYR A 35 1.71 -6.48 6.75
CA TYR A 35 2.49 -7.69 6.95
C TYR A 35 3.89 -7.46 6.38
N LEU A 36 4.89 -8.13 6.94
CA LEU A 36 6.27 -8.02 6.52
C LEU A 36 6.74 -9.35 5.94
N GLN A 37 7.29 -9.30 4.74
CA GLN A 37 8.01 -10.42 4.13
C GLN A 37 9.49 -10.10 4.17
N PHE A 38 10.22 -10.71 5.10
CA PHE A 38 11.64 -10.47 5.28
C PHE A 38 12.46 -11.05 4.13
N ILE A 39 13.48 -10.29 3.74
CA ILE A 39 14.47 -10.65 2.73
C ILE A 39 15.81 -10.82 3.47
N VAL A 40 16.40 -12.01 3.32
CA VAL A 40 17.67 -12.39 3.94
C VAL A 40 18.79 -12.27 2.93
N ASP A 41 19.87 -11.58 3.29
CA ASP A 41 21.09 -11.61 2.51
C ASP A 41 21.70 -13.03 2.54
N SER A 42 21.85 -13.65 1.37
CA SER A 42 22.31 -15.02 1.22
C SER A 42 23.78 -15.24 1.62
N LYS A 43 24.59 -14.16 1.65
CA LYS A 43 26.00 -14.22 2.01
C LYS A 43 26.21 -14.09 3.51
N GLU A 44 25.45 -13.22 4.14
CA GLU A 44 25.60 -12.91 5.56
C GLU A 44 24.61 -13.67 6.46
N GLY A 45 23.54 -14.23 5.88
CA GLY A 45 22.45 -14.88 6.62
C GLY A 45 21.64 -13.94 7.51
N LYS A 46 21.75 -12.62 7.28
CA LYS A 46 21.05 -11.58 8.05
C LYS A 46 19.87 -11.01 7.29
N ILE A 47 18.87 -10.54 8.02
CA ILE A 47 17.75 -9.78 7.43
C ILE A 47 18.30 -8.44 6.94
N SER A 48 18.16 -8.17 5.65
CA SER A 48 18.60 -6.92 4.99
C SER A 48 17.46 -5.94 4.76
N SER A 49 16.28 -6.45 4.46
CA SER A 49 15.08 -5.64 4.18
C SER A 49 13.81 -6.44 4.39
N ALA A 50 12.66 -5.79 4.30
CA ALA A 50 11.38 -6.48 4.20
C ALA A 50 10.44 -5.74 3.24
N GLU A 51 9.68 -6.51 2.46
CA GLU A 51 8.57 -5.99 1.67
C GLU A 51 7.34 -5.84 2.55
N THR A 52 6.67 -4.68 2.46
CA THR A 52 5.43 -4.46 3.19
C THR A 52 4.24 -4.85 2.33
N LEU A 53 3.48 -5.82 2.80
CA LEU A 53 2.34 -6.39 2.11
C LEU A 53 1.06 -6.04 2.86
N SER A 54 0.11 -5.44 2.17
CA SER A 54 -1.21 -5.17 2.76
C SER A 54 -2.05 -6.44 2.87
N ARG A 55 -2.83 -6.54 3.95
CA ARG A 55 -3.86 -7.58 4.14
C ARG A 55 -5.08 -6.92 4.76
N TRP A 56 -6.24 -7.22 4.23
CA TRP A 56 -7.48 -6.80 4.86
C TRP A 56 -7.98 -7.92 5.78
N VAL A 57 -7.88 -7.67 7.09
CA VAL A 57 -8.37 -8.59 8.12
C VAL A 57 -9.73 -8.06 8.59
N ASN A 58 -10.80 -8.66 8.09
CA ASN A 58 -12.16 -8.21 8.40
C ASN A 58 -12.58 -8.54 9.85
N SER A 59 -13.72 -8.02 10.27
CA SER A 59 -14.25 -8.20 11.64
C SER A 59 -14.50 -9.66 12.05
N SER A 60 -14.56 -10.60 11.10
CA SER A 60 -14.65 -12.05 11.37
C SER A 60 -13.28 -12.73 11.48
N GLY A 61 -12.18 -12.00 11.29
CA GLY A 61 -10.83 -12.53 11.31
C GLY A 61 -10.37 -13.13 9.97
N GLU A 62 -11.17 -13.03 8.91
CA GLU A 62 -10.80 -13.50 7.58
C GLU A 62 -9.74 -12.58 6.96
N VAL A 63 -8.68 -13.17 6.40
CA VAL A 63 -7.61 -12.44 5.71
C VAL A 63 -7.91 -12.38 4.22
N ILE A 64 -8.16 -11.16 3.72
CA ILE A 64 -8.48 -10.89 2.32
C ILE A 64 -7.23 -10.31 1.64
N PHE A 65 -6.86 -10.88 0.49
CA PHE A 65 -5.68 -10.49 -0.27
C PHE A 65 -5.91 -9.28 -1.18
N PRO A 66 -4.85 -8.50 -1.51
CA PRO A 66 -4.92 -7.27 -2.30
C PRO A 66 -5.66 -7.40 -3.63
N GLY A 67 -5.48 -8.49 -4.36
CA GLY A 67 -6.17 -8.75 -5.64
C GLY A 67 -7.70 -8.67 -5.57
N THR A 68 -8.29 -8.77 -4.37
CA THR A 68 -9.74 -8.65 -4.18
C THR A 68 -10.20 -7.19 -4.08
N TYR A 69 -9.39 -6.29 -3.53
CA TYR A 69 -9.87 -4.94 -3.17
C TYR A 69 -9.13 -3.79 -3.88
N ILE A 70 -7.87 -3.97 -4.30
CA ILE A 70 -7.09 -2.89 -4.93
C ILE A 70 -7.79 -2.36 -6.19
N GLY A 71 -8.17 -3.20 -7.14
CA GLY A 71 -8.84 -2.76 -8.36
C GLY A 71 -10.18 -2.02 -8.12
N ILE A 72 -10.87 -2.32 -7.01
CA ILE A 72 -12.08 -1.59 -6.62
C ILE A 72 -11.72 -0.24 -6.00
N MET A 73 -10.63 -0.16 -5.22
CA MET A 73 -10.12 1.10 -4.67
C MET A 73 -9.67 2.03 -5.80
N GLU A 74 -8.98 1.53 -6.81
CA GLU A 74 -8.58 2.30 -8.01
C GLU A 74 -9.79 2.87 -8.74
N LYS A 75 -10.75 2.03 -9.11
CA LYS A 75 -11.99 2.44 -9.80
C LYS A 75 -12.82 3.45 -9.01
N SER A 76 -12.78 3.39 -7.69
CA SER A 76 -13.57 4.26 -6.79
C SER A 76 -12.81 5.49 -6.29
N GLY A 77 -11.53 5.65 -6.65
CA GLY A 77 -10.68 6.75 -6.18
C GLY A 77 -10.23 6.63 -4.72
N LEU A 78 -10.44 5.46 -4.08
CA LEU A 78 -9.99 5.23 -2.70
C LEU A 78 -8.51 4.82 -2.61
N ILE A 79 -7.89 4.50 -3.74
CA ILE A 79 -6.52 3.97 -3.76
C ILE A 79 -5.50 4.96 -3.20
N THR A 80 -5.60 6.24 -3.54
CA THR A 80 -4.70 7.28 -3.03
C THR A 80 -4.74 7.37 -1.50
N ARG A 81 -5.97 7.31 -0.92
CA ARG A 81 -6.11 7.26 0.54
C ARG A 81 -5.50 6.00 1.14
N PHE A 82 -5.64 4.87 0.46
CA PHE A 82 -5.07 3.59 0.90
C PHE A 82 -3.53 3.62 0.86
N ASP A 83 -2.96 4.12 -0.21
CA ASP A 83 -1.51 4.22 -0.38
C ASP A 83 -0.89 5.09 0.72
N TYR A 84 -1.44 6.28 1.00
CA TYR A 84 -0.97 7.13 2.11
C TYR A 84 -1.15 6.46 3.47
N TYR A 85 -2.25 5.74 3.69
CA TYR A 85 -2.46 4.99 4.93
C TYR A 85 -1.41 3.89 5.12
N MET A 86 -1.06 3.15 4.07
CA MET A 86 -0.02 2.13 4.13
C MET A 86 1.36 2.75 4.30
N PHE A 87 1.66 3.84 3.58
CA PHE A 87 2.90 4.59 3.73
C PHE A 87 3.10 5.09 5.17
N GLU A 88 2.05 5.63 5.79
CA GLU A 88 2.11 6.09 7.19
C GLU A 88 2.43 4.94 8.15
N LYS A 89 1.87 3.74 7.93
CA LYS A 89 2.21 2.54 8.72
C LYS A 89 3.67 2.12 8.57
N VAL A 90 4.25 2.29 7.39
CA VAL A 90 5.68 2.00 7.16
C VAL A 90 6.55 3.03 7.91
N CYS A 91 6.22 4.32 7.85
CA CYS A 91 6.93 5.37 8.60
C CYS A 91 6.87 5.09 10.10
N GLN A 92 5.69 4.75 10.63
CA GLN A 92 5.51 4.38 12.03
C GLN A 92 6.40 3.19 12.40
N LYS A 93 6.43 2.15 11.58
CA LYS A 93 7.22 0.93 11.84
C LYS A 93 8.72 1.21 11.84
N LEU A 94 9.22 2.00 10.89
CA LEU A 94 10.63 2.40 10.87
C LEU A 94 11.02 3.24 12.11
N SER A 95 10.12 4.11 12.56
CA SER A 95 10.30 4.86 13.79
C SER A 95 10.34 3.95 15.03
N GLU A 96 9.48 2.92 15.10
CA GLU A 96 9.52 1.91 16.18
C GLU A 96 10.82 1.09 16.17
N TRP A 97 11.43 0.87 15.00
CA TRP A 97 12.65 0.09 14.84
C TRP A 97 13.93 0.88 15.00
N LYS A 98 13.88 2.23 15.07
CA LYS A 98 15.02 3.13 15.06
C LYS A 98 16.11 2.74 16.07
N ASP A 99 15.71 2.36 17.29
CA ASP A 99 16.60 2.03 18.39
C ASP A 99 16.61 0.51 18.72
N SER A 100 16.21 -0.34 17.75
CA SER A 100 16.16 -1.79 17.91
C SER A 100 17.22 -2.52 17.07
N GLU A 101 17.34 -3.81 17.23
CA GLU A 101 18.19 -4.68 16.39
C GLU A 101 17.79 -4.65 14.89
N LEU A 102 16.60 -4.15 14.57
CA LEU A 102 16.09 -4.01 13.22
C LEU A 102 16.32 -2.60 12.63
N SER A 103 17.07 -1.73 13.31
CA SER A 103 17.34 -0.35 12.87
C SER A 103 17.99 -0.25 11.49
N ASP A 104 18.74 -1.30 11.08
CA ASP A 104 19.36 -1.37 9.76
C ASP A 104 18.49 -1.96 8.66
N VAL A 105 17.35 -2.55 9.00
CA VAL A 105 16.45 -3.19 8.05
C VAL A 105 15.64 -2.12 7.28
N ALA A 106 15.76 -2.15 5.95
CA ALA A 106 14.94 -1.30 5.09
C ALA A 106 13.55 -1.90 4.89
N LEU A 107 12.53 -1.04 4.76
CA LEU A 107 11.17 -1.45 4.40
C LEU A 107 10.80 -0.91 3.04
N SER A 108 10.24 -1.75 2.16
CA SER A 108 9.63 -1.29 0.92
C SER A 108 8.13 -1.04 1.10
N CYS A 109 7.62 -0.04 0.40
CA CYS A 109 6.21 0.33 0.36
C CYS A 109 5.75 0.44 -1.08
N ASN A 110 4.79 -0.38 -1.47
CA ASN A 110 4.17 -0.31 -2.78
C ASN A 110 3.21 0.89 -2.87
N LEU A 111 3.43 1.79 -3.83
CA LEU A 111 2.53 2.89 -4.15
C LEU A 111 2.09 2.81 -5.60
N THR A 112 0.81 3.11 -5.85
CA THR A 112 0.28 3.11 -7.21
C THR A 112 0.68 4.36 -7.98
N ARG A 113 0.77 4.24 -9.30
CA ARG A 113 1.02 5.41 -10.17
C ARG A 113 -0.07 6.47 -10.08
N ILE A 114 -1.30 6.07 -9.77
CA ILE A 114 -2.39 7.00 -9.53
C ILE A 114 -1.99 7.97 -8.43
N THR A 115 -1.53 7.45 -7.30
CA THR A 115 -1.10 8.24 -6.14
C THR A 115 0.12 9.09 -6.44
N ILE A 116 1.14 8.50 -7.09
CA ILE A 116 2.38 9.22 -7.44
C ILE A 116 2.13 10.35 -8.43
N SER A 117 1.08 10.27 -9.25
CA SER A 117 0.70 11.30 -10.22
C SER A 117 -0.16 12.43 -9.62
N GLU A 118 -0.50 12.38 -8.33
CA GLU A 118 -1.17 13.49 -7.66
C GLU A 118 -0.23 14.70 -7.57
N LYS A 119 -0.78 15.91 -7.76
CA LYS A 119 0.03 17.14 -7.83
C LYS A 119 0.76 17.46 -6.52
N ASP A 120 0.16 17.09 -5.40
CA ASP A 120 0.66 17.32 -4.03
C ASP A 120 1.27 16.05 -3.40
N PHE A 121 1.58 15.04 -4.22
CA PHE A 121 2.10 13.77 -3.72
C PHE A 121 3.36 13.92 -2.87
N ALA A 122 4.37 14.65 -3.38
CA ALA A 122 5.64 14.79 -2.67
C ALA A 122 5.47 15.55 -1.34
N GLU A 123 4.63 16.57 -1.34
CA GLU A 123 4.28 17.36 -0.17
C GLU A 123 3.54 16.50 0.88
N LYS A 124 2.64 15.61 0.44
CA LYS A 124 1.94 14.66 1.32
C LYS A 124 2.87 13.61 1.92
N ILE A 125 3.77 13.05 1.12
CA ILE A 125 4.82 12.12 1.59
C ILE A 125 5.68 12.80 2.66
N GLU A 126 6.09 14.03 2.44
CA GLU A 126 6.87 14.81 3.40
C GLU A 126 6.06 15.09 4.69
N GLU A 127 4.81 15.56 4.55
CA GLU A 127 3.90 15.81 5.69
C GLU A 127 3.74 14.56 6.56
N ILE A 128 3.48 13.40 5.94
CA ILE A 128 3.28 12.15 6.68
C ILE A 128 4.58 11.72 7.35
N SER A 129 5.70 11.71 6.62
CA SER A 129 6.98 11.25 7.16
C SER A 129 7.52 12.12 8.29
N ASN A 130 7.24 13.42 8.28
CA ASN A 130 7.66 14.35 9.33
C ASN A 130 6.99 14.11 10.71
N LYS A 131 5.94 13.30 10.75
CA LYS A 131 5.30 12.89 12.02
C LYS A 131 6.13 11.85 12.79
N TYR A 132 7.10 11.22 12.14
CA TYR A 132 7.84 10.07 12.64
C TYR A 132 9.34 10.31 12.53
N ASP A 133 10.08 9.87 13.55
CA ASP A 133 11.54 10.01 13.59
C ASP A 133 12.21 8.70 13.10
N PHE A 134 12.68 8.69 11.86
CA PHE A 134 13.39 7.56 11.25
C PHE A 134 14.31 8.02 10.12
N ASP A 135 15.29 7.19 9.75
CA ASP A 135 16.13 7.42 8.58
C ASP A 135 15.34 7.13 7.29
N ARG A 136 15.05 8.18 6.51
CA ARG A 136 14.31 8.09 5.25
C ARG A 136 14.95 7.18 4.22
N SER A 137 16.28 6.99 4.28
CA SER A 137 17.00 6.07 3.40
C SER A 137 16.64 4.59 3.65
N LYS A 138 15.99 4.29 4.78
CA LYS A 138 15.47 2.95 5.10
C LYS A 138 14.09 2.67 4.51
N LEU A 139 13.42 3.67 3.91
CA LEU A 139 12.15 3.49 3.22
C LEU A 139 12.36 3.48 1.70
N VAL A 140 12.00 2.36 1.07
CA VAL A 140 12.03 2.17 -0.38
C VAL A 140 10.61 2.27 -0.93
N ILE A 141 10.36 3.22 -1.81
CA ILE A 141 9.07 3.35 -2.49
C ILE A 141 9.11 2.52 -3.76
N GLU A 142 8.29 1.47 -3.81
CA GLU A 142 8.11 0.65 -4.99
C GLU A 142 6.93 1.14 -5.82
N ILE A 143 7.15 1.30 -7.13
CA ILE A 143 6.14 1.82 -8.05
C ILE A 143 5.63 0.66 -8.90
N THR A 144 4.33 0.37 -8.81
CA THR A 144 3.71 -0.67 -9.62
C THR A 144 3.56 -0.25 -11.07
N GLU A 145 3.87 -1.15 -12.03
CA GLU A 145 3.96 -0.83 -13.47
C GLU A 145 2.62 -0.63 -14.19
N ASP A 146 1.50 -1.00 -13.59
CA ASP A 146 0.20 -0.98 -14.25
C ASP A 146 -0.35 0.44 -14.46
N SER A 147 -0.57 0.79 -15.74
CA SER A 147 -1.21 2.01 -16.28
C SER A 147 -0.35 3.28 -16.43
N ILE A 148 0.35 3.37 -17.58
CA ILE A 148 1.35 4.41 -17.88
C ILE A 148 0.76 5.74 -18.45
N GLU A 149 -0.51 5.88 -18.77
CA GLU A 149 -0.94 6.85 -19.79
C GLU A 149 -1.34 8.25 -19.31
N LYS A 150 -1.54 8.52 -18.02
CA LYS A 150 -1.95 9.86 -17.59
C LYS A 150 -0.97 10.45 -16.57
N ASN A 151 -0.39 11.61 -16.92
CA ASN A 151 0.48 12.43 -16.05
C ASN A 151 1.89 11.88 -15.74
N LEU A 152 2.53 11.19 -16.67
CA LEU A 152 3.92 10.71 -16.50
C LEU A 152 4.87 11.85 -16.07
N VAL A 153 4.70 13.07 -16.61
CA VAL A 153 5.53 14.24 -16.28
C VAL A 153 5.41 14.59 -14.78
N VAL A 154 4.18 14.63 -14.24
CA VAL A 154 3.96 14.91 -12.80
C VAL A 154 4.57 13.82 -11.93
N ALA A 155 4.37 12.55 -12.29
CA ALA A 155 4.98 11.42 -11.58
C ALA A 155 6.50 11.52 -11.55
N MET A 156 7.15 11.86 -12.68
CA MET A 156 8.61 12.05 -12.75
C MET A 156 9.09 13.20 -11.86
N PHE A 157 8.39 14.34 -11.84
CA PHE A 157 8.71 15.45 -10.94
C PHE A 157 8.60 15.04 -9.48
N ASN A 158 7.54 14.31 -9.11
CA ASN A 158 7.33 13.80 -7.77
C ASN A 158 8.43 12.81 -7.37
N ILE A 159 8.82 11.89 -8.25
CA ILE A 159 9.95 10.96 -8.03
C ILE A 159 11.24 11.72 -7.74
N ILE A 160 11.53 12.77 -8.50
CA ILE A 160 12.73 13.60 -8.26
C ILE A 160 12.65 14.29 -6.90
N LYS A 161 11.47 14.83 -6.51
CA LYS A 161 11.27 15.49 -5.22
C LYS A 161 11.48 14.50 -4.05
N ILE A 162 10.85 13.33 -4.09
CA ILE A 162 10.96 12.36 -2.99
C ILE A 162 12.38 11.77 -2.86
N LYS A 163 13.13 11.60 -3.96
CA LYS A 163 14.56 11.28 -3.88
C LYS A 163 15.36 12.38 -3.17
N LYS A 164 15.07 13.66 -3.44
CA LYS A 164 15.71 14.77 -2.73
C LYS A 164 15.34 14.84 -1.24
N LEU A 165 14.18 14.32 -0.86
CA LEU A 165 13.77 14.17 0.55
C LEU A 165 14.49 13.03 1.28
N GLY A 166 15.31 12.22 0.57
CA GLY A 166 16.11 11.13 1.13
C GLY A 166 15.50 9.74 1.02
N PHE A 167 14.33 9.59 0.38
CA PHE A 167 13.74 8.27 0.13
C PHE A 167 14.42 7.52 -1.02
N ARG A 168 14.38 6.20 -0.97
CA ARG A 168 14.81 5.31 -2.07
C ARG A 168 13.62 4.93 -2.95
N ILE A 169 13.88 4.65 -4.25
CA ILE A 169 12.89 4.21 -5.24
C ILE A 169 13.49 3.07 -6.03
#